data_b98e709cd96468b87b927ef77d6faffd
#
_entry.id   b98e709cd96468b87b927ef77d6faffd
#
_cell.length_a   1.000
_cell.length_b   1.000
_cell.length_c   1.000
_cell.angle_alpha   90.00
_cell.angle_beta   90.00
_cell.angle_gamma   90.00
#
_symmetry.space_group_name_H-M   'P 1'
#
loop_
_entity.id
_entity.type
_entity.pdbx_description
1 polymer ?
#
loop_
_entity_poly.entity_id
_entity_poly.type
_entity_poly.pdbx_seq_one_letter_code
_entity_poly.pdbx_strand_id
1 'polypeptide(L)' 'MKFYETYDYKTKRKYWWTQRDSDGMCAEIRKNDNGKFELMICEIYKSTHNSLQESIDEAKKYVDGITGKIAAL' A
#
# COMPACT_ATOMS: atom_id res chain seq x y z
N MET A 1 -1.27 9.21 -5.38
CA MET A 1 -0.85 8.48 -4.18
C MET A 1 0.67 8.46 -4.11
N LYS A 2 1.22 8.92 -3.01
CA LYS A 2 2.66 9.02 -2.81
C LYS A 2 3.08 8.14 -1.63
N PHE A 3 4.08 7.28 -1.82
CA PHE A 3 4.61 6.42 -0.77
C PHE A 3 5.84 7.06 -0.13
N TYR A 4 5.91 6.96 1.17
CA TYR A 4 7.05 7.41 1.99
C TYR A 4 7.77 6.18 2.53
N GLU A 5 9.10 6.20 2.54
CA GLU A 5 9.91 5.12 3.10
C GLU A 5 10.30 5.48 4.52
N THR A 6 10.10 4.54 5.45
CA THR A 6 10.44 4.71 6.85
C THR A 6 11.12 3.46 7.37
N TYR A 7 12.08 3.62 8.28
CA TYR A 7 12.73 2.51 8.94
C TYR A 7 12.06 2.25 10.29
N ASP A 8 11.63 0.99 10.49
CA ASP A 8 11.02 0.57 11.76
C ASP A 8 12.12 -0.06 12.64
N TYR A 9 12.48 0.63 13.71
CA TYR A 9 13.53 0.18 14.61
C TYR A 9 13.14 -1.05 15.43
N LYS A 10 11.85 -1.31 15.60
CA LYS A 10 11.36 -2.49 16.33
C LYS A 10 11.57 -3.77 15.52
N THR A 11 11.22 -3.74 14.24
CA THR A 11 11.35 -4.87 13.34
C THR A 11 12.69 -4.89 12.62
N LYS A 12 13.44 -3.78 12.67
CA LYS A 12 14.71 -3.56 11.96
C LYS A 12 14.54 -3.71 10.45
N ARG A 13 13.40 -3.28 9.94
CA ARG A 13 13.06 -3.34 8.52
C ARG A 13 12.46 -2.03 8.04
N LYS A 14 12.62 -1.74 6.76
CA LYS A 14 11.93 -0.62 6.12
C LYS A 14 10.49 -0.98 5.85
N TYR A 15 9.62 0.03 5.86
CA TYR A 15 8.27 -0.10 5.35
C TYR A 15 7.90 1.15 4.58
N TRP A 16 6.85 1.06 3.78
CA TRP A 16 6.39 2.14 2.90
C TRP A 16 4.94 2.41 3.22
N TRP A 17 4.56 3.68 3.23
CA TRP A 17 3.22 4.06 3.65
C TRP A 17 2.78 5.33 2.93
N THR A 18 1.45 5.54 2.86
CA THR A 18 0.87 6.76 2.33
C THR A 18 0.15 7.49 3.45
N GLN A 19 0.14 8.83 3.38
CA GLN A 19 -0.71 9.62 4.24
C GLN A 19 -2.16 9.42 3.80
N ARG A 20 -3.07 9.49 4.77
CA ARG A 20 -4.49 9.50 4.45
C ARG A 20 -4.80 10.80 3.71
N ASP A 21 -5.33 10.68 2.51
CA ASP A 21 -5.70 11.82 1.68
C ASP A 21 -7.16 12.24 1.92
N SER A 22 -7.67 13.15 1.06
CA SER A 22 -8.99 13.71 1.24
C SER A 22 -10.13 12.68 1.14
N ASP A 23 -9.90 11.55 0.47
CA ASP A 23 -10.89 10.47 0.39
C ASP A 23 -10.73 9.40 1.47
N GLY A 24 -9.78 9.59 2.37
CA GLY A 24 -9.56 8.70 3.50
C GLY A 24 -8.75 7.45 3.19
N MET A 25 -8.24 7.32 1.97
CA MET A 25 -7.48 6.14 1.56
C MET A 25 -6.05 6.19 2.10
N CYS A 26 -5.60 5.08 2.69
CA CYS A 26 -4.22 4.92 3.14
C CYS A 26 -3.75 3.52 2.85
N ALA A 27 -2.47 3.38 2.55
CA ALA A 27 -1.86 2.09 2.24
C ALA A 27 -0.53 1.94 2.97
N GLU A 28 -0.15 0.70 3.25
CA GLU A 28 1.11 0.35 3.88
C GLU A 28 1.67 -0.88 3.20
N ILE A 29 2.98 -0.90 2.98
CA ILE A 29 3.68 -2.06 2.41
C ILE A 29 4.78 -2.45 3.39
N ARG A 30 4.81 -3.72 3.79
CA ARG A 30 5.85 -4.28 4.67
C ARG A 30 6.45 -5.52 4.04
N LYS A 31 7.76 -5.69 4.23
CA LYS A 31 8.46 -6.89 3.79
C LYS A 31 8.29 -7.97 4.86
N ASN A 32 7.88 -9.17 4.45
CA ASN A 32 7.72 -10.30 5.36
C ASN A 32 8.99 -11.14 5.46
N ASP A 33 8.97 -12.20 6.28
CA ASP A 33 10.13 -13.07 6.51
C ASP A 33 10.54 -13.88 5.28
N ASN A 34 9.63 -14.04 4.32
CA ASN A 34 9.89 -14.75 3.07
C ASN A 34 10.46 -13.85 1.97
N GLY A 35 10.74 -12.57 2.30
CA GLY A 35 11.25 -11.62 1.33
C GLY A 35 10.19 -11.06 0.39
N LYS A 36 8.91 -11.33 0.66
CA LYS A 36 7.80 -10.80 -0.12
C LYS A 36 7.31 -9.48 0.47
N PHE A 37 6.60 -8.71 -0.33
CA PHE A 37 6.05 -7.42 0.08
C PHE A 37 4.54 -7.56 0.30
N GLU A 38 4.10 -7.26 1.52
CA GLU A 38 2.69 -7.36 1.90
C GLU A 38 2.07 -5.97 1.85
N LEU A 39 1.07 -5.81 0.99
CA LEU A 39 0.31 -4.58 0.83
C LEU A 39 -0.97 -4.65 1.66
N MET A 40 -1.27 -3.58 2.40
CA MET A 40 -2.53 -3.43 3.11
C MET A 40 -3.11 -2.05 2.81
N ILE A 41 -4.37 -2.01 2.40
CA ILE A 41 -5.08 -0.76 2.08
C ILE A 41 -6.27 -0.63 3.02
N CYS A 42 -6.28 0.43 3.84
CA CYS A 42 -7.35 0.75 4.79
C CYS A 42 -7.73 -0.41 5.72
N GLU A 43 -6.79 -1.31 6.01
CA GLU A 43 -7.00 -2.50 6.84
C GLU A 43 -8.02 -3.50 6.28
N ILE A 44 -8.49 -3.28 5.05
CA ILE A 44 -9.51 -4.11 4.40
C ILE A 44 -8.89 -4.99 3.31
N TYR A 45 -8.16 -4.39 2.39
CA TYR A 45 -7.55 -5.09 1.27
C TYR A 45 -6.12 -5.49 1.61
N LYS A 46 -5.80 -6.76 1.39
CA LYS A 46 -4.45 -7.30 1.62
C LYS A 46 -4.02 -8.13 0.43
N SER A 47 -2.76 -7.97 0.03
CA SER A 47 -2.16 -8.79 -1.03
C SER A 47 -0.66 -8.91 -0.81
N THR A 48 -0.05 -9.91 -1.45
CA THR A 48 1.38 -10.19 -1.33
C THR A 48 2.01 -10.15 -2.72
N HIS A 49 3.16 -9.50 -2.83
CA HIS A 49 3.83 -9.30 -4.11
C HIS A 49 5.32 -9.63 -4.01
N ASN A 50 5.95 -9.88 -5.16
CA ASN A 50 7.36 -10.25 -5.23
C ASN A 50 8.29 -9.05 -5.17
N SER A 51 7.80 -7.84 -5.47
CA SER A 51 8.62 -6.64 -5.45
C SER A 51 7.84 -5.45 -4.89
N LEU A 52 8.60 -4.45 -4.45
CA LEU A 52 8.02 -3.20 -3.98
C LEU A 52 7.22 -2.51 -5.08
N GLN A 53 7.75 -2.48 -6.30
CA GLN A 53 7.09 -1.82 -7.42
C GLN A 53 5.74 -2.46 -7.75
N GLU A 54 5.67 -3.79 -7.72
CA GLU A 54 4.40 -4.51 -7.92
C GLU A 54 3.37 -4.12 -6.86
N SER A 55 3.79 -4.00 -5.60
CA SER A 55 2.92 -3.59 -4.50
C SER A 55 2.40 -2.16 -4.69
N ILE A 56 3.26 -1.25 -5.10
CA ILE A 56 2.89 0.15 -5.38
C ILE A 56 1.89 0.21 -6.54
N ASP A 57 2.16 -0.53 -7.61
CA ASP A 57 1.29 -0.56 -8.78
C ASP A 57 -0.09 -1.11 -8.43
N GLU A 58 -0.14 -2.16 -7.62
CA GLU A 58 -1.40 -2.74 -7.15
C GLU A 58 -2.18 -1.76 -6.29
N ALA A 59 -1.52 -1.02 -5.40
CA ALA A 59 -2.17 -0.02 -4.55
C ALA A 59 -2.79 1.08 -5.40
N LYS A 60 -2.09 1.59 -6.38
CA LYS A 60 -2.59 2.62 -7.30
C LYS A 60 -3.79 2.12 -8.10
N LYS A 61 -3.69 0.90 -8.61
CA LYS A 61 -4.76 0.28 -9.38
C LYS A 61 -6.02 0.09 -8.55
N TYR A 62 -5.88 -0.34 -7.32
CA TYR A 62 -7.01 -0.53 -6.41
C TYR A 62 -7.72 0.80 -6.12
N VAL A 63 -6.96 1.84 -5.78
CA VAL A 63 -7.51 3.16 -5.48
C VAL A 63 -8.16 3.78 -6.70
N ASP A 64 -7.52 3.70 -7.87
CA ASP A 64 -8.07 4.22 -9.12
C ASP A 64 -9.36 3.50 -9.50
N GLY A 65 -9.43 2.19 -9.26
CA GLY A 65 -10.64 1.41 -9.50
C GLY A 65 -11.81 1.85 -8.64
N ILE A 66 -11.58 2.13 -7.36
CA ILE A 66 -12.62 2.63 -6.45
C ILE A 66 -13.06 4.03 -6.87
N THR A 67 -12.12 4.92 -7.15
CA THR A 67 -12.40 6.29 -7.58
C THR A 67 -13.19 6.29 -8.89
N GLY A 68 -12.79 5.43 -9.84
CA GLY A 68 -13.50 5.29 -11.11
C GLY A 68 -14.93 4.82 -10.94
N LYS A 69 -15.17 3.88 -10.02
CA LYS A 69 -16.54 3.40 -9.74
C LYS A 69 -17.41 4.51 -9.15
N ILE A 70 -16.86 5.28 -8.24
CA ILE A 70 -17.59 6.40 -7.62
C ILE A 70 -17.90 7.47 -8.68
N ALA A 71 -16.94 7.78 -9.53
CA ALA A 71 -17.12 8.77 -10.60
C ALA A 71 -18.14 8.33 -11.65
N ALA A 72 -18.34 7.03 -11.83
CA ALA A 72 -19.30 6.48 -12.76
C ALA A 72 -20.75 6.51 -12.25
N LEU A 73 -20.93 6.75 -10.98
CA LEU A 73 -22.25 6.88 -10.36
C LEU A 73 -22.79 8.29 -10.54
#